data_c45c04cacf31302e2ea46dfa83b9559f
#
_entry.id   c45c04cacf31302e2ea46dfa83b9559f
#
_cell.length_a   1.000
_cell.length_b   1.000
_cell.length_c   1.000
_cell.angle_alpha   90.00
_cell.angle_beta   90.00
_cell.angle_gamma   90.00
#
_symmetry.space_group_name_H-M   'P 1'
#
loop_
_entity.id
_entity.type
_entity.pdbx_description
1 polymer ?
#
loop_
_entity_poly.entity_id
_entity_poly.type
_entity_poly.pdbx_seq_one_letter_code
_entity_poly.pdbx_strand_id
1 'polypeptide(L)'
;MSKYNIHLMVCGGNNCHFNDSDAIICNLRDELEARGLSETVQVILTGCYGFCDKGPVVKVMPGNTFYVGVKPEDAQEIVDEHVMKGRKVERLLYHDPSTKKAIEDPEKLGFLKKQLRIVLRNCGFIDPEKIDEYIARDGYMALGKALSEMTPDQVIKLVKDSGQRGRGGAGFPTGLKWEIAARNKSNEKYVVCNADEGDPGAFMDRSVLEGDPHSVIEAMAICGYAIGAAKGLIYIRAEYPMAIHRLKIAIRQAHEYGLLGNDILGTGFNFDIELRYGAGAFVCGEETALIHSMEGLRGEPTIKPPFPAEAGFKGKSTNVNNVETFAAIPVIILKGAEWYNKIGTEKSKGTKVFALAGKINNVGLIEVPMGTTLREVIFEIGGGIRNGKKFKAVQTGGPSGGCLTEKHLDLPIDFDNLVAAGSMMGSGGMIVMDEDNCMVSVAKYFLDFTVEESCGKCSPCRIGNKRLNELLGQICDGKGTPNDLDRLMNMGKVIKDTSLCGLGQSSPNPVLSTLDNFMDEYLAHVKDKKCPAGICKNLMEYVIDPENCVGCTACARVCPVNAISGDRKEIHHINQAICIKCGACKEKCKFDAIFIR
;
A
#
# COMPACT_ATOMS: atom_id res chain seq x y z
N MET A 1 37.52 -5.96 1.64
CA MET A 1 37.07 -5.83 3.05
C MET A 1 36.42 -4.47 3.18
N SER A 2 35.24 -4.36 3.80
CA SER A 2 34.59 -3.07 4.03
C SER A 2 35.51 -2.17 4.87
N LYS A 3 35.67 -0.90 4.47
CA LYS A 3 36.41 0.13 5.23
C LYS A 3 35.75 0.36 6.60
N TYR A 4 34.44 0.14 6.68
CA TYR A 4 33.61 0.42 7.84
C TYR A 4 33.33 -0.83 8.69
N ASN A 5 33.44 -0.69 9.99
CA ASN A 5 33.18 -1.75 10.98
C ASN A 5 31.73 -1.72 11.49
N ILE A 6 31.10 -0.53 11.47
CA ILE A 6 29.72 -0.30 11.94
C ILE A 6 28.95 0.46 10.86
N HIS A 7 27.69 0.06 10.64
CA HIS A 7 26.77 0.75 9.76
C HIS A 7 25.55 1.20 10.55
N LEU A 8 25.24 2.50 10.49
CA LEU A 8 24.02 3.10 11.01
C LEU A 8 23.07 3.31 9.84
N MET A 9 22.08 2.44 9.70
CA MET A 9 21.16 2.40 8.57
C MET A 9 19.88 3.12 8.97
N VAL A 10 19.66 4.32 8.44
CA VAL A 10 18.51 5.17 8.75
C VAL A 10 17.42 4.97 7.69
N CYS A 11 16.19 4.75 8.10
CA CYS A 11 15.06 4.63 7.19
C CYS A 11 14.76 5.94 6.47
N GLY A 12 14.89 5.94 5.15
CA GLY A 12 14.60 7.08 4.28
C GLY A 12 13.29 6.94 3.50
N GLY A 13 12.33 6.13 3.98
CA GLY A 13 10.99 6.10 3.42
C GLY A 13 10.23 7.39 3.72
N ASN A 14 9.26 7.72 2.89
CA ASN A 14 8.55 9.01 2.92
C ASN A 14 8.01 9.40 4.31
N ASN A 15 7.42 8.45 5.06
CA ASN A 15 6.92 8.74 6.42
C ASN A 15 8.06 9.10 7.39
N CYS A 16 9.21 8.43 7.29
CA CYS A 16 10.38 8.74 8.12
C CYS A 16 11.01 10.07 7.73
N HIS A 17 11.01 10.39 6.43
CA HIS A 17 11.47 11.70 5.93
C HIS A 17 10.65 12.85 6.52
N PHE A 18 9.30 12.73 6.54
CA PHE A 18 8.44 13.72 7.20
C PHE A 18 8.58 13.77 8.73
N ASN A 19 9.21 12.77 9.34
CA ASN A 19 9.52 12.72 10.77
C ASN A 19 11.03 12.91 11.01
N ASP A 20 11.66 13.79 10.26
CA ASP A 20 13.02 14.31 10.45
C ASP A 20 14.16 13.27 10.28
N SER A 21 13.98 12.21 9.46
CA SER A 21 15.08 11.25 9.23
C SER A 21 16.33 11.89 8.63
N ASP A 22 16.20 12.95 7.84
CA ASP A 22 17.34 13.68 7.28
C ASP A 22 18.13 14.42 8.38
N ALA A 23 17.44 15.01 9.34
CA ALA A 23 18.09 15.63 10.51
C ALA A 23 18.79 14.58 11.39
N ILE A 24 18.19 13.38 11.54
CA ILE A 24 18.83 12.26 12.24
C ILE A 24 20.15 11.88 11.56
N ILE A 25 20.18 11.80 10.23
CA ILE A 25 21.40 11.49 9.46
C ILE A 25 22.46 12.55 9.63
N CYS A 26 22.09 13.85 9.52
CA CYS A 26 23.03 14.95 9.72
C CYS A 26 23.63 14.89 11.12
N ASN A 27 22.80 14.79 12.16
CA ASN A 27 23.26 14.72 13.54
C ASN A 27 24.15 13.50 13.81
N LEU A 28 23.80 12.32 13.29
CA LEU A 28 24.65 11.12 13.41
C LEU A 28 26.03 11.34 12.75
N ARG A 29 26.09 11.98 11.58
CA ARG A 29 27.35 12.28 10.90
C ARG A 29 28.19 13.31 11.70
N ASP A 30 27.57 14.38 12.18
CA ASP A 30 28.23 15.41 12.97
C ASP A 30 28.80 14.83 14.28
N GLU A 31 28.01 13.96 14.96
CA GLU A 31 28.47 13.29 16.19
C GLU A 31 29.62 12.31 15.94
N LEU A 32 29.62 11.60 14.81
CA LEU A 32 30.71 10.72 14.41
C LEU A 32 31.98 11.52 14.02
N GLU A 33 31.84 12.64 13.33
CA GLU A 33 32.94 13.51 12.96
C GLU A 33 33.59 14.11 14.21
N ALA A 34 32.80 14.64 15.14
CA ALA A 34 33.28 15.20 16.41
C ALA A 34 34.10 14.20 17.25
N ARG A 35 33.87 12.88 17.08
CA ARG A 35 34.58 11.80 17.78
C ARG A 35 35.66 11.11 16.94
N GLY A 36 35.89 11.55 15.70
CA GLY A 36 36.88 10.97 14.80
C GLY A 36 36.51 9.57 14.31
N LEU A 37 35.22 9.23 14.27
CA LEU A 37 34.71 7.89 13.91
C LEU A 37 34.24 7.79 12.47
N SER A 38 34.23 8.84 11.67
CA SER A 38 33.72 8.91 10.29
C SER A 38 34.41 7.93 9.33
N GLU A 39 35.63 7.50 9.64
CA GLU A 39 36.38 6.52 8.82
C GLU A 39 36.05 5.05 9.15
N THR A 40 35.39 4.81 10.29
CA THR A 40 35.12 3.45 10.78
C THR A 40 33.63 3.14 10.91
N VAL A 41 32.78 4.18 10.92
CA VAL A 41 31.32 4.08 11.02
C VAL A 41 30.67 4.75 9.82
N GLN A 42 29.81 4.03 9.12
CA GLN A 42 29.06 4.55 7.97
C GLN A 42 27.62 4.86 8.35
N VAL A 43 27.12 6.04 8.01
CA VAL A 43 25.69 6.38 8.06
C VAL A 43 25.08 6.24 6.68
N ILE A 44 24.08 5.37 6.54
CA ILE A 44 23.44 5.01 5.27
C ILE A 44 21.97 5.44 5.32
N LEU A 45 21.53 6.21 4.32
CA LEU A 45 20.10 6.44 4.08
C LEU A 45 19.55 5.28 3.27
N THR A 46 18.73 4.45 3.88
CA THR A 46 18.16 3.26 3.21
C THR A 46 16.77 3.54 2.63
N GLY A 47 16.22 2.57 1.89
CA GLY A 47 14.80 2.52 1.59
C GLY A 47 13.94 2.22 2.82
N CYS A 48 12.62 2.12 2.60
CA CYS A 48 11.65 1.87 3.67
C CYS A 48 11.80 0.46 4.28
N TYR A 49 11.91 0.38 5.61
CA TYR A 49 11.87 -0.92 6.32
C TYR A 49 10.48 -1.57 6.33
N GLY A 50 9.45 -0.82 5.98
CA GLY A 50 8.07 -1.27 6.05
C GLY A 50 7.40 -1.10 7.42
N PHE A 51 8.08 -0.58 8.44
CA PHE A 51 7.55 -0.43 9.79
C PHE A 51 7.14 1.02 10.09
N CYS A 52 6.22 1.55 9.29
CA CYS A 52 5.95 2.99 9.17
C CYS A 52 5.40 3.64 10.44
N ASP A 53 4.59 2.91 11.23
CA ASP A 53 4.00 3.43 12.48
C ASP A 53 5.05 3.63 13.60
N LYS A 54 6.22 3.04 13.42
CA LYS A 54 7.32 3.06 14.41
C LYS A 54 8.54 3.86 13.92
N GLY A 55 8.43 4.50 12.76
CA GLY A 55 9.50 5.35 12.23
C GLY A 55 9.65 6.68 13.00
N PRO A 56 10.78 7.39 12.83
CA PRO A 56 11.99 6.94 12.13
C PRO A 56 12.70 5.76 12.78
N VAL A 57 13.26 4.89 11.90
CA VAL A 57 13.97 3.69 12.32
C VAL A 57 15.46 3.83 12.04
N VAL A 58 16.29 3.45 13.02
CA VAL A 58 17.74 3.32 12.85
C VAL A 58 18.16 1.89 13.18
N LYS A 59 18.76 1.20 12.20
CA LYS A 59 19.32 -0.13 12.37
C LYS A 59 20.83 -0.06 12.50
N VAL A 60 21.40 -0.72 13.51
CA VAL A 60 22.85 -0.77 13.74
C VAL A 60 23.39 -2.15 13.39
N MET A 61 24.40 -2.18 12.51
CA MET A 61 25.11 -3.38 12.11
C MET A 61 26.62 -3.26 12.42
N PRO A 62 27.28 -4.34 12.87
CA PRO A 62 26.76 -5.66 13.20
C PRO A 62 25.93 -5.66 14.48
N GLY A 63 25.26 -6.76 14.79
CA GLY A 63 24.43 -6.91 15.99
C GLY A 63 22.95 -6.74 15.73
N ASN A 64 22.57 -6.28 14.53
CA ASN A 64 21.17 -6.23 14.04
C ASN A 64 20.23 -5.52 15.02
N THR A 65 20.71 -4.48 15.75
CA THR A 65 19.91 -3.73 16.72
C THR A 65 18.97 -2.79 16.00
N PHE A 66 17.70 -2.76 16.39
CA PHE A 66 16.64 -2.03 15.69
C PHE A 66 15.97 -1.01 16.61
N TYR A 67 16.29 0.26 16.40
CA TYR A 67 15.73 1.40 17.12
C TYR A 67 14.53 1.98 16.40
N VAL A 68 13.49 2.34 17.15
CA VAL A 68 12.21 2.87 16.63
C VAL A 68 11.89 4.22 17.26
N GLY A 69 11.14 5.07 16.52
CA GLY A 69 10.73 6.38 17.00
C GLY A 69 11.93 7.28 17.33
N VAL A 70 13.04 7.11 16.62
CA VAL A 70 14.27 7.86 16.82
C VAL A 70 14.05 9.32 16.42
N LYS A 71 14.56 10.24 17.24
CA LYS A 71 14.51 11.68 17.01
C LYS A 71 15.92 12.24 16.75
N PRO A 72 16.05 13.43 16.14
CA PRO A 72 17.35 14.05 15.89
C PRO A 72 18.24 14.16 17.13
N GLU A 73 17.67 14.46 18.30
CA GLU A 73 18.38 14.56 19.57
C GLU A 73 18.92 13.23 20.10
N ASP A 74 18.42 12.09 19.63
CA ASP A 74 18.88 10.76 20.06
C ASP A 74 20.21 10.37 19.42
N ALA A 75 20.66 11.08 18.38
CA ALA A 75 21.87 10.78 17.64
C ALA A 75 23.11 10.70 18.55
N GLN A 76 23.25 11.66 19.46
CA GLN A 76 24.36 11.71 20.43
C GLN A 76 24.35 10.45 21.31
N GLU A 77 23.22 10.07 21.89
CA GLU A 77 23.12 8.89 22.76
C GLU A 77 23.40 7.59 22.00
N ILE A 78 22.92 7.47 20.75
CA ILE A 78 23.21 6.30 19.91
C ILE A 78 24.72 6.18 19.67
N VAL A 79 25.41 7.28 19.37
CA VAL A 79 26.85 7.27 19.14
C VAL A 79 27.60 6.98 20.43
N ASP A 80 27.29 7.66 21.53
CA ASP A 80 28.02 7.54 22.81
C ASP A 80 27.82 6.15 23.46
N GLU A 81 26.60 5.63 23.46
CA GLU A 81 26.29 4.37 24.13
C GLU A 81 26.49 3.16 23.21
N HIS A 82 25.89 3.19 21.99
CA HIS A 82 25.94 1.98 21.16
C HIS A 82 27.25 1.91 20.35
N VAL A 83 27.65 2.97 19.67
CA VAL A 83 28.83 2.93 18.80
C VAL A 83 30.12 2.86 19.63
N MET A 84 30.28 3.72 20.65
CA MET A 84 31.54 3.80 21.41
C MET A 84 31.65 2.77 22.53
N LYS A 85 30.56 2.47 23.25
CA LYS A 85 30.57 1.62 24.43
C LYS A 85 29.96 0.23 24.22
N GLY A 86 29.37 -0.02 23.04
CA GLY A 86 28.70 -1.29 22.73
C GLY A 86 27.43 -1.55 23.55
N ARG A 87 26.88 -0.51 24.21
CA ARG A 87 25.67 -0.63 25.04
C ARG A 87 24.46 -0.14 24.25
N LYS A 88 23.42 -0.94 24.18
CA LYS A 88 22.18 -0.59 23.49
C LYS A 88 21.41 0.50 24.23
N VAL A 89 20.73 1.37 23.49
CA VAL A 89 19.86 2.42 24.03
C VAL A 89 18.46 1.79 24.23
N GLU A 90 18.19 1.25 25.40
CA GLU A 90 17.00 0.42 25.68
C GLU A 90 15.68 1.14 25.42
N ARG A 91 15.57 2.44 25.70
CA ARG A 91 14.36 3.22 25.48
C ARG A 91 13.96 3.34 24.01
N LEU A 92 14.91 3.17 23.10
CA LEU A 92 14.70 3.22 21.65
C LEU A 92 14.40 1.84 21.05
N LEU A 93 14.51 0.75 21.80
CA LEU A 93 14.15 -0.57 21.33
C LEU A 93 12.64 -0.70 21.14
N TYR A 94 12.23 -1.52 20.20
CA TYR A 94 10.81 -1.83 20.03
C TYR A 94 10.29 -2.61 21.23
N HIS A 95 9.18 -2.16 21.80
CA HIS A 95 8.47 -2.87 22.87
C HIS A 95 7.21 -3.51 22.29
N ASP A 96 7.10 -4.80 22.40
CA ASP A 96 5.93 -5.56 21.97
C ASP A 96 4.68 -5.07 22.71
N PRO A 97 3.59 -4.68 22.01
CA PRO A 97 2.41 -4.11 22.65
C PRO A 97 1.71 -5.04 23.64
N SER A 98 1.81 -6.36 23.42
CA SER A 98 1.13 -7.38 24.23
C SER A 98 1.94 -7.78 25.45
N THR A 99 3.25 -8.00 25.29
CA THR A 99 4.15 -8.51 26.35
C THR A 99 4.90 -7.41 27.09
N LYS A 100 4.94 -6.19 26.56
CA LYS A 100 5.73 -5.04 27.02
C LYS A 100 7.24 -5.29 27.06
N LYS A 101 7.72 -6.39 26.49
CA LYS A 101 9.14 -6.74 26.44
C LYS A 101 9.83 -5.99 25.30
N ALA A 102 11.05 -5.50 25.58
CA ALA A 102 11.93 -4.97 24.55
C ALA A 102 12.41 -6.09 23.62
N ILE A 103 12.37 -5.85 22.32
CA ILE A 103 12.87 -6.77 21.30
C ILE A 103 14.02 -6.06 20.58
N GLU A 104 15.21 -6.60 20.75
CA GLU A 104 16.44 -6.04 20.21
C GLU A 104 16.66 -6.38 18.75
N ASP A 105 16.35 -7.65 18.39
CA ASP A 105 16.59 -8.22 17.08
C ASP A 105 15.30 -8.18 16.24
N PRO A 106 15.29 -7.47 15.10
CA PRO A 106 14.12 -7.38 14.24
C PRO A 106 13.65 -8.75 13.72
N GLU A 107 14.53 -9.76 13.59
CA GLU A 107 14.14 -11.09 13.16
C GLU A 107 13.25 -11.82 14.19
N LYS A 108 13.27 -11.36 15.45
CA LYS A 108 12.37 -11.84 16.51
C LYS A 108 11.05 -11.08 16.58
N LEU A 109 10.93 -9.96 15.87
CA LEU A 109 9.67 -9.21 15.76
C LEU A 109 8.65 -10.03 14.99
N GLY A 110 7.47 -10.26 15.56
CA GLY A 110 6.36 -10.92 14.87
C GLY A 110 6.08 -10.31 13.49
N PHE A 111 6.19 -8.98 13.40
CA PHE A 111 6.03 -8.22 12.17
C PHE A 111 7.03 -8.63 11.05
N LEU A 112 8.28 -8.95 11.37
CA LEU A 112 9.31 -9.27 10.36
C LEU A 112 9.53 -10.77 10.18
N LYS A 113 9.40 -11.55 11.25
CA LYS A 113 9.74 -12.99 11.28
C LYS A 113 8.98 -13.85 10.26
N LYS A 114 7.72 -13.52 9.98
CA LYS A 114 6.85 -14.28 9.06
C LYS A 114 6.86 -13.77 7.63
N GLN A 115 7.62 -12.74 7.34
CA GLN A 115 7.76 -12.19 5.99
C GLN A 115 8.79 -12.97 5.17
N LEU A 116 8.52 -13.11 3.89
CA LEU A 116 9.46 -13.56 2.87
C LEU A 116 9.65 -12.45 1.85
N ARG A 117 10.75 -11.72 1.96
CA ARG A 117 11.02 -10.54 1.14
C ARG A 117 11.76 -10.92 -0.14
N ILE A 118 11.07 -10.89 -1.26
CA ILE A 118 11.59 -11.06 -2.63
C ILE A 118 11.65 -9.69 -3.31
N VAL A 119 10.55 -8.97 -3.31
CA VAL A 119 10.39 -7.63 -3.88
C VAL A 119 11.06 -6.59 -2.99
N LEU A 120 10.83 -6.66 -1.69
CA LEU A 120 11.39 -5.75 -0.68
C LEU A 120 12.78 -6.19 -0.16
N ARG A 121 13.47 -7.12 -0.85
CA ARG A 121 14.74 -7.74 -0.38
C ARG A 121 15.84 -6.74 -0.04
N ASN A 122 15.92 -5.64 -0.77
CA ASN A 122 16.95 -4.61 -0.60
C ASN A 122 16.45 -3.39 0.21
N CYS A 123 15.13 -3.23 0.36
CA CYS A 123 14.56 -2.13 1.13
C CYS A 123 14.98 -2.20 2.60
N GLY A 124 15.66 -1.15 3.07
CA GLY A 124 16.25 -1.10 4.41
C GLY A 124 17.65 -1.74 4.54
N PHE A 125 18.27 -2.17 3.43
CA PHE A 125 19.59 -2.82 3.45
C PHE A 125 20.64 -2.15 2.57
N ILE A 126 20.25 -1.38 1.56
CA ILE A 126 21.15 -0.68 0.65
C ILE A 126 20.87 0.83 0.67
N ASP A 127 21.85 1.60 0.25
CA ASP A 127 21.70 2.97 -0.19
C ASP A 127 21.17 2.96 -1.63
N PRO A 128 19.89 3.33 -1.87
CA PRO A 128 19.29 3.25 -3.20
C PRO A 128 19.89 4.23 -4.22
N GLU A 129 20.73 5.16 -3.76
CA GLU A 129 21.43 6.14 -4.60
C GLU A 129 22.83 5.66 -5.02
N LYS A 130 23.21 4.41 -4.67
CA LYS A 130 24.50 3.81 -5.00
C LYS A 130 24.34 2.47 -5.70
N ILE A 131 24.60 2.44 -7.00
CA ILE A 131 24.54 1.22 -7.81
C ILE A 131 25.45 0.10 -7.29
N ASP A 132 26.61 0.44 -6.72
CA ASP A 132 27.56 -0.55 -6.20
C ASP A 132 26.96 -1.38 -5.06
N GLU A 133 26.09 -0.81 -4.23
CA GLU A 133 25.41 -1.54 -3.16
C GLU A 133 24.35 -2.52 -3.71
N TYR A 134 23.69 -2.15 -4.81
CA TYR A 134 22.82 -3.07 -5.53
C TYR A 134 23.60 -4.21 -6.19
N ILE A 135 24.72 -3.89 -6.87
CA ILE A 135 25.61 -4.87 -7.49
C ILE A 135 26.17 -5.84 -6.44
N ALA A 136 26.59 -5.35 -5.28
CA ALA A 136 27.10 -6.17 -4.17
C ALA A 136 26.06 -7.18 -3.62
N ARG A 137 24.78 -7.04 -4.00
CA ARG A 137 23.69 -7.95 -3.66
C ARG A 137 23.12 -8.67 -4.90
N ASP A 138 24.00 -9.10 -5.77
CA ASP A 138 23.70 -9.81 -7.03
C ASP A 138 22.92 -8.96 -8.05
N GLY A 139 22.92 -7.63 -7.91
CA GLY A 139 22.27 -6.72 -8.86
C GLY A 139 22.91 -6.81 -10.25
N TYR A 140 22.08 -6.74 -11.28
CA TYR A 140 22.40 -6.89 -12.69
C TYR A 140 23.00 -8.26 -13.11
N MET A 141 23.18 -9.18 -12.16
CA MET A 141 23.58 -10.56 -12.48
C MET A 141 22.49 -11.29 -13.29
N ALA A 142 21.21 -10.97 -13.03
CA ALA A 142 20.11 -11.57 -13.79
C ALA A 142 20.09 -11.07 -15.24
N LEU A 143 20.36 -9.78 -15.48
CA LEU A 143 20.51 -9.23 -16.81
C LEU A 143 21.71 -9.86 -17.53
N GLY A 144 22.88 -9.93 -16.86
CA GLY A 144 24.07 -10.59 -17.40
C GLY A 144 23.78 -12.03 -17.82
N LYS A 145 23.15 -12.83 -16.96
CA LYS A 145 22.73 -14.20 -17.24
C LYS A 145 21.76 -14.29 -18.41
N ALA A 146 20.75 -13.41 -18.45
CA ALA A 146 19.79 -13.40 -19.55
C ALA A 146 20.43 -13.10 -20.89
N LEU A 147 21.37 -12.15 -20.96
CA LEU A 147 22.03 -11.75 -22.20
C LEU A 147 23.12 -12.71 -22.68
N SER A 148 23.83 -13.41 -21.77
CA SER A 148 24.96 -14.27 -22.11
C SER A 148 24.62 -15.76 -22.20
N GLU A 149 23.59 -16.22 -21.43
CA GLU A 149 23.32 -17.65 -21.27
C GLU A 149 21.95 -18.09 -21.82
N MET A 150 21.06 -17.13 -22.12
CA MET A 150 19.66 -17.43 -22.47
C MET A 150 19.24 -16.77 -23.78
N THR A 151 18.41 -17.45 -24.55
CA THR A 151 17.70 -16.82 -25.67
C THR A 151 16.44 -16.07 -25.15
N PRO A 152 15.91 -15.10 -25.91
CA PRO A 152 14.65 -14.43 -25.57
C PRO A 152 13.50 -15.39 -25.21
N ASP A 153 13.33 -16.45 -26.00
CA ASP A 153 12.29 -17.47 -25.77
C ASP A 153 12.51 -18.25 -24.46
N GLN A 154 13.79 -18.51 -24.10
CA GLN A 154 14.11 -19.17 -22.83
C GLN A 154 13.80 -18.27 -21.63
N VAL A 155 14.03 -16.95 -21.73
CA VAL A 155 13.64 -15.98 -20.70
C VAL A 155 12.12 -15.97 -20.53
N ILE A 156 11.37 -15.86 -21.63
CA ILE A 156 9.89 -15.90 -21.60
C ILE A 156 9.40 -17.21 -20.98
N LYS A 157 9.97 -18.34 -21.40
CA LYS A 157 9.61 -19.66 -20.86
C LYS A 157 9.87 -19.74 -19.36
N LEU A 158 11.02 -19.27 -18.89
CA LEU A 158 11.37 -19.27 -17.46
C LEU A 158 10.37 -18.44 -16.64
N VAL A 159 10.02 -17.23 -17.10
CA VAL A 159 9.01 -16.38 -16.45
C VAL A 159 7.64 -17.03 -16.48
N LYS A 160 7.28 -17.72 -17.56
CA LYS A 160 6.01 -18.44 -17.68
C LYS A 160 5.94 -19.64 -16.72
N ASP A 161 7.01 -20.46 -16.68
CA ASP A 161 7.12 -21.64 -15.83
C ASP A 161 7.18 -21.27 -14.33
N SER A 162 7.63 -20.06 -13.98
CA SER A 162 7.60 -19.55 -12.61
C SER A 162 6.17 -19.40 -12.07
N GLY A 163 5.17 -19.27 -12.94
CA GLY A 163 3.79 -19.04 -12.58
C GLY A 163 3.52 -17.64 -12.01
N GLN A 164 4.45 -16.68 -12.18
CA GLN A 164 4.23 -15.31 -11.72
C GLN A 164 3.02 -14.69 -12.41
N ARG A 165 2.12 -14.13 -11.62
CA ARG A 165 0.99 -13.31 -12.06
C ARG A 165 1.28 -11.84 -11.79
N GLY A 166 0.73 -10.93 -12.60
CA GLY A 166 0.89 -9.48 -12.43
C GLY A 166 0.41 -9.00 -11.06
N ARG A 167 1.17 -8.09 -10.45
CA ARG A 167 0.94 -7.55 -9.09
C ARG A 167 0.14 -6.24 -9.04
N GLY A 168 -0.22 -5.70 -10.20
CA GLY A 168 -1.06 -4.49 -10.31
C GLY A 168 -2.56 -4.69 -10.08
N GLY A 169 -2.99 -5.86 -9.60
CA GLY A 169 -4.38 -6.12 -9.17
C GLY A 169 -5.13 -7.17 -10.00
N ALA A 170 -4.99 -7.19 -11.32
CA ALA A 170 -5.71 -8.12 -12.20
C ALA A 170 -5.16 -9.56 -12.20
N GLY A 171 -3.92 -9.76 -11.78
CA GLY A 171 -3.31 -11.09 -11.70
C GLY A 171 -3.14 -11.82 -13.02
N PHE A 172 -2.98 -11.13 -14.15
CA PHE A 172 -2.74 -11.76 -15.44
C PHE A 172 -1.35 -12.44 -15.48
N PRO A 173 -1.19 -13.65 -16.07
CA PRO A 173 0.09 -14.34 -16.11
C PRO A 173 1.19 -13.53 -16.84
N THR A 174 2.28 -13.19 -16.14
CA THR A 174 3.33 -12.30 -16.64
C THR A 174 4.02 -12.86 -17.88
N GLY A 175 4.43 -14.14 -17.84
CA GLY A 175 5.11 -14.77 -18.98
C GLY A 175 4.24 -14.92 -20.22
N LEU A 176 2.92 -15.11 -20.07
CA LEU A 176 1.98 -15.12 -21.18
C LEU A 176 1.87 -13.73 -21.84
N LYS A 177 1.83 -12.66 -21.02
CA LYS A 177 1.82 -11.28 -21.53
C LYS A 177 3.07 -10.97 -22.36
N TRP A 178 4.24 -11.40 -21.88
CA TRP A 178 5.51 -11.28 -22.61
C TRP A 178 5.51 -12.09 -23.91
N GLU A 179 5.00 -13.32 -23.88
CA GLU A 179 4.88 -14.18 -25.05
C GLU A 179 4.01 -13.55 -26.16
N ILE A 180 2.86 -12.96 -25.78
CA ILE A 180 1.98 -12.25 -26.74
C ILE A 180 2.71 -11.06 -27.36
N ALA A 181 3.38 -10.24 -26.55
CA ALA A 181 4.15 -9.09 -27.05
C ALA A 181 5.33 -9.52 -27.94
N ALA A 182 6.04 -10.60 -27.58
CA ALA A 182 7.15 -11.13 -28.36
C ALA A 182 6.71 -11.60 -29.76
N ARG A 183 5.57 -12.30 -29.84
CA ARG A 183 5.00 -12.82 -31.09
C ARG A 183 4.51 -11.74 -32.05
N ASN A 184 4.24 -10.53 -31.54
CA ASN A 184 3.81 -9.42 -32.39
C ASN A 184 4.93 -9.03 -33.35
N LYS A 185 4.59 -8.86 -34.65
CA LYS A 185 5.54 -8.52 -35.71
C LYS A 185 5.80 -7.01 -35.85
N SER A 186 5.45 -6.21 -34.84
CA SER A 186 5.75 -4.78 -34.83
C SER A 186 7.25 -4.56 -34.97
N ASN A 187 7.64 -3.62 -35.82
CA ASN A 187 9.04 -3.22 -36.03
C ASN A 187 9.61 -2.41 -34.83
N GLU A 188 8.74 -1.90 -33.98
CA GLU A 188 9.08 -1.19 -32.75
C GLU A 188 8.18 -1.70 -31.64
N LYS A 189 8.75 -1.97 -30.47
CA LYS A 189 8.02 -2.43 -29.28
C LYS A 189 8.44 -1.64 -28.08
N TYR A 190 7.55 -1.55 -27.08
CA TYR A 190 7.77 -0.81 -25.85
C TYR A 190 7.58 -1.69 -24.61
N VAL A 191 8.44 -1.46 -23.61
CA VAL A 191 8.26 -1.95 -22.25
C VAL A 191 7.76 -0.78 -21.40
N VAL A 192 6.63 -0.94 -20.73
CA VAL A 192 6.08 0.09 -19.84
C VAL A 192 6.02 -0.43 -18.42
N CYS A 193 6.66 0.29 -17.51
CA CYS A 193 6.47 0.11 -16.08
C CYS A 193 5.33 1.02 -15.61
N ASN A 194 4.25 0.40 -15.15
CA ASN A 194 3.13 1.11 -14.53
C ASN A 194 3.47 1.36 -13.06
N ALA A 195 3.84 2.61 -12.76
CA ALA A 195 4.10 3.12 -11.42
C ALA A 195 3.03 4.16 -10.99
N ASP A 196 1.82 4.06 -11.56
CA ASP A 196 0.66 4.85 -11.18
C ASP A 196 -0.09 4.19 -10.02
N GLU A 197 0.45 4.29 -8.82
CA GLU A 197 -0.12 3.75 -7.60
C GLU A 197 -1.07 4.77 -6.97
N GLY A 198 -2.35 4.69 -7.31
CA GLY A 198 -3.36 5.68 -6.92
C GLY A 198 -4.27 5.28 -5.76
N ASP A 199 -4.21 4.04 -5.27
CA ASP A 199 -5.05 3.53 -4.18
C ASP A 199 -4.76 4.29 -2.86
N PRO A 200 -5.76 4.83 -2.15
CA PRO A 200 -5.57 5.41 -0.83
C PRO A 200 -4.98 4.40 0.15
N GLY A 201 -3.84 4.76 0.74
CA GLY A 201 -3.11 3.90 1.68
C GLY A 201 -2.17 2.87 1.03
N ALA A 202 -2.14 2.75 -0.30
CA ALA A 202 -1.16 1.94 -1.02
C ALA A 202 0.15 2.72 -1.24
N PHE A 203 1.29 2.10 -0.93
CA PHE A 203 2.62 2.69 -1.12
C PHE A 203 3.71 1.61 -1.36
N MET A 204 3.30 0.46 -1.90
CA MET A 204 4.19 -0.66 -2.21
C MET A 204 5.14 -0.32 -3.33
N ASP A 205 4.60 0.11 -4.47
CA ASP A 205 5.35 0.43 -5.67
C ASP A 205 6.29 1.61 -5.42
N ARG A 206 5.78 2.66 -4.74
CA ARG A 206 6.60 3.79 -4.31
C ARG A 206 7.78 3.34 -3.46
N SER A 207 7.55 2.46 -2.48
CA SER A 207 8.63 2.00 -1.58
C SER A 207 9.69 1.19 -2.30
N VAL A 208 9.32 0.41 -3.31
CA VAL A 208 10.29 -0.29 -4.17
C VAL A 208 11.12 0.71 -4.97
N LEU A 209 10.47 1.69 -5.62
CA LEU A 209 11.17 2.70 -6.42
C LEU A 209 12.06 3.63 -5.57
N GLU A 210 11.67 3.89 -4.32
CA GLU A 210 12.48 4.62 -3.35
C GLU A 210 13.62 3.79 -2.75
N GLY A 211 13.44 2.48 -2.60
CA GLY A 211 14.38 1.63 -1.85
C GLY A 211 15.25 0.71 -2.70
N ASP A 212 14.82 0.38 -3.92
CA ASP A 212 15.51 -0.54 -4.83
C ASP A 212 15.15 -0.24 -6.30
N PRO A 213 15.41 0.99 -6.81
CA PRO A 213 15.04 1.37 -8.18
C PRO A 213 15.76 0.53 -9.25
N HIS A 214 16.96 0.06 -8.97
CA HIS A 214 17.75 -0.74 -9.91
C HIS A 214 17.11 -2.10 -10.21
N SER A 215 16.38 -2.71 -9.28
CA SER A 215 15.67 -3.97 -9.52
C SER A 215 14.60 -3.86 -10.60
N VAL A 216 13.96 -2.70 -10.69
CA VAL A 216 12.96 -2.40 -11.73
C VAL A 216 13.64 -2.12 -13.06
N ILE A 217 14.71 -1.33 -13.07
CA ILE A 217 15.50 -1.02 -14.28
C ILE A 217 16.07 -2.30 -14.90
N GLU A 218 16.70 -3.15 -14.09
CA GLU A 218 17.22 -4.45 -14.53
C GLU A 218 16.12 -5.33 -15.15
N ALA A 219 14.98 -5.43 -14.46
CA ALA A 219 13.85 -6.21 -14.92
C ALA A 219 13.24 -5.70 -16.23
N MET A 220 13.18 -4.37 -16.41
CA MET A 220 12.72 -3.77 -17.67
C MET A 220 13.66 -4.06 -18.82
N ALA A 221 14.98 -4.04 -18.60
CA ALA A 221 15.97 -4.43 -19.62
C ALA A 221 15.84 -5.92 -19.99
N ILE A 222 15.67 -6.82 -19.00
CA ILE A 222 15.40 -8.25 -19.24
C ILE A 222 14.12 -8.44 -20.06
N CYS A 223 13.04 -7.72 -19.73
CA CYS A 223 11.80 -7.75 -20.50
C CYS A 223 12.01 -7.24 -21.92
N GLY A 224 12.75 -6.14 -22.08
CA GLY A 224 13.12 -5.58 -23.38
C GLY A 224 13.82 -6.59 -24.28
N TYR A 225 14.83 -7.28 -23.73
CA TYR A 225 15.52 -8.37 -24.40
C TYR A 225 14.56 -9.49 -24.80
N ALA A 226 13.73 -9.93 -23.87
CA ALA A 226 12.81 -11.05 -24.07
C ALA A 226 11.77 -10.81 -25.17
N ILE A 227 11.21 -9.59 -25.26
CA ILE A 227 10.17 -9.27 -26.26
C ILE A 227 10.69 -8.59 -27.52
N GLY A 228 12.00 -8.25 -27.57
CA GLY A 228 12.62 -7.53 -28.67
C GLY A 228 12.27 -6.04 -28.70
N ALA A 229 12.21 -5.38 -27.54
CA ALA A 229 12.02 -3.95 -27.41
C ALA A 229 13.34 -3.25 -27.08
N ALA A 230 13.56 -2.07 -27.68
CA ALA A 230 14.72 -1.22 -27.40
C ALA A 230 14.39 -0.01 -26.49
N LYS A 231 13.11 0.17 -26.12
CA LYS A 231 12.65 1.34 -25.34
C LYS A 231 11.76 0.93 -24.17
N GLY A 232 12.12 1.45 -23.01
CA GLY A 232 11.36 1.37 -21.77
C GLY A 232 10.78 2.72 -21.36
N LEU A 233 9.58 2.74 -20.81
CA LEU A 233 8.93 3.92 -20.25
C LEU A 233 8.48 3.61 -18.83
N ILE A 234 8.85 4.43 -17.85
CA ILE A 234 8.32 4.35 -16.49
C ILE A 234 7.29 5.45 -16.34
N TYR A 235 6.01 5.08 -16.24
CA TYR A 235 4.94 6.03 -15.97
C TYR A 235 4.72 6.12 -14.47
N ILE A 236 5.13 7.24 -13.90
CA ILE A 236 5.16 7.49 -12.46
C ILE A 236 4.37 8.74 -12.09
N ARG A 237 3.70 8.71 -10.94
CA ARG A 237 2.99 9.87 -10.40
C ARG A 237 3.94 11.02 -10.08
N ALA A 238 3.56 12.25 -10.47
CA ALA A 238 4.32 13.46 -10.14
C ALA A 238 4.41 13.71 -8.62
N GLU A 239 3.46 13.16 -7.85
CA GLU A 239 3.40 13.24 -6.39
C GLU A 239 4.43 12.35 -5.66
N TYR A 240 5.27 11.61 -6.42
CA TYR A 240 6.34 10.78 -5.85
C TYR A 240 7.73 11.38 -6.11
N PRO A 241 8.04 12.59 -5.60
CA PRO A 241 9.27 13.30 -5.94
C PRO A 241 10.54 12.53 -5.54
N MET A 242 10.55 11.83 -4.41
CA MET A 242 11.69 11.03 -3.96
C MET A 242 11.94 9.84 -4.89
N ALA A 243 10.90 9.10 -5.28
CA ALA A 243 11.02 7.99 -6.22
C ALA A 243 11.53 8.48 -7.59
N ILE A 244 11.01 9.61 -8.07
CA ILE A 244 11.48 10.26 -9.32
C ILE A 244 12.96 10.62 -9.22
N HIS A 245 13.38 11.22 -8.10
CA HIS A 245 14.77 11.60 -7.87
C HIS A 245 15.70 10.37 -7.92
N ARG A 246 15.37 9.32 -7.18
CA ARG A 246 16.15 8.08 -7.12
C ARG A 246 16.17 7.33 -8.46
N LEU A 247 15.06 7.30 -9.18
CA LEU A 247 15.02 6.74 -10.54
C LEU A 247 15.95 7.49 -11.50
N LYS A 248 15.99 8.82 -11.45
CA LYS A 248 16.91 9.62 -12.27
C LYS A 248 18.38 9.30 -11.96
N ILE A 249 18.72 9.14 -10.68
CA ILE A 249 20.07 8.73 -10.26
C ILE A 249 20.35 7.33 -10.80
N ALA A 250 19.46 6.38 -10.59
CA ALA A 250 19.64 4.99 -10.97
C ALA A 250 19.77 4.79 -12.48
N ILE A 251 18.94 5.49 -13.28
CA ILE A 251 19.04 5.46 -14.76
C ILE A 251 20.39 6.02 -15.21
N ARG A 252 20.83 7.16 -14.66
CA ARG A 252 22.14 7.73 -14.97
C ARG A 252 23.28 6.76 -14.65
N GLN A 253 23.27 6.18 -13.44
CA GLN A 253 24.29 5.21 -13.02
C GLN A 253 24.26 3.95 -13.89
N ALA A 254 23.09 3.46 -14.28
CA ALA A 254 22.99 2.31 -15.19
C ALA A 254 23.61 2.61 -16.57
N HIS A 255 23.50 3.84 -17.09
CA HIS A 255 24.20 4.28 -18.29
C HIS A 255 25.73 4.34 -18.08
N GLU A 256 26.17 4.93 -16.97
CA GLU A 256 27.62 5.04 -16.64
C GLU A 256 28.29 3.67 -16.54
N TYR A 257 27.55 2.65 -16.11
CA TYR A 257 28.05 1.26 -15.99
C TYR A 257 27.81 0.40 -17.26
N GLY A 258 27.27 0.96 -18.35
CA GLY A 258 26.97 0.22 -19.57
C GLY A 258 25.86 -0.82 -19.43
N LEU A 259 24.93 -0.59 -18.52
CA LEU A 259 23.77 -1.46 -18.22
C LEU A 259 22.48 -0.95 -18.87
N LEU A 260 22.52 0.25 -19.42
CA LEU A 260 21.51 0.87 -20.29
C LEU A 260 22.20 1.56 -21.47
N GLY A 261 21.45 1.81 -22.53
CA GLY A 261 21.90 2.46 -23.75
C GLY A 261 22.24 1.48 -24.85
N ASN A 262 23.40 1.66 -25.49
CA ASN A 262 23.82 0.85 -26.62
C ASN A 262 24.79 -0.24 -26.15
N ASP A 263 24.74 -1.39 -26.85
CA ASP A 263 25.67 -2.51 -26.67
C ASP A 263 25.86 -2.95 -25.20
N ILE A 264 24.74 -3.15 -24.52
CA ILE A 264 24.71 -3.50 -23.09
C ILE A 264 25.57 -4.76 -22.86
N LEU A 265 26.55 -4.64 -21.96
CA LEU A 265 27.52 -5.71 -21.62
C LEU A 265 28.25 -6.30 -22.82
N GLY A 266 28.40 -5.57 -23.94
CA GLY A 266 29.06 -6.04 -25.14
C GLY A 266 28.30 -7.13 -25.92
N THR A 267 26.98 -7.20 -25.76
CA THR A 267 26.15 -8.27 -26.36
C THR A 267 25.42 -7.85 -27.64
N GLY A 268 25.55 -6.58 -28.06
CA GLY A 268 24.79 -6.01 -29.16
C GLY A 268 23.37 -5.64 -28.82
N PHE A 269 22.90 -5.89 -27.59
CA PHE A 269 21.57 -5.49 -27.13
C PHE A 269 21.54 -4.01 -26.76
N ASN A 270 20.50 -3.31 -27.23
CA ASN A 270 20.27 -1.90 -26.96
C ASN A 270 18.95 -1.74 -26.24
N PHE A 271 18.96 -1.01 -25.13
CA PHE A 271 17.73 -0.68 -24.38
C PHE A 271 17.92 0.58 -23.55
N ASP A 272 16.95 1.48 -23.63
CA ASP A 272 16.98 2.73 -22.87
C ASP A 272 15.65 2.98 -22.18
N ILE A 273 15.67 3.75 -21.07
CA ILE A 273 14.51 4.01 -20.21
C ILE A 273 14.27 5.51 -20.09
N GLU A 274 13.03 5.92 -20.32
CA GLU A 274 12.54 7.29 -20.16
C GLU A 274 11.46 7.37 -19.09
N LEU A 275 11.48 8.43 -18.27
CA LEU A 275 10.41 8.72 -17.30
C LEU A 275 9.26 9.50 -17.94
N ARG A 276 8.04 9.08 -17.65
CA ARG A 276 6.79 9.76 -17.99
C ARG A 276 6.02 10.08 -16.72
N TYR A 277 5.50 11.29 -16.60
CA TYR A 277 4.87 11.77 -15.38
C TYR A 277 3.35 11.77 -15.51
N GLY A 278 2.69 11.08 -14.58
CA GLY A 278 1.24 11.12 -14.42
C GLY A 278 0.81 12.29 -13.52
N ALA A 279 -0.37 12.85 -13.80
CA ALA A 279 -0.94 13.94 -13.02
C ALA A 279 -1.86 13.48 -11.87
N GLY A 280 -1.69 12.24 -11.38
CA GLY A 280 -2.34 11.72 -10.19
C GLY A 280 -3.74 11.12 -10.38
N ALA A 281 -4.25 10.99 -11.59
CA ALA A 281 -5.54 10.36 -11.84
C ALA A 281 -5.48 8.83 -11.68
N PHE A 282 -6.22 8.28 -10.73
CA PHE A 282 -6.26 6.83 -10.46
C PHE A 282 -6.61 5.98 -11.68
N VAL A 283 -7.49 6.49 -12.56
CA VAL A 283 -7.87 5.80 -13.80
C VAL A 283 -6.68 5.53 -14.72
N CYS A 284 -5.60 6.32 -14.63
CA CYS A 284 -4.37 6.11 -15.41
C CYS A 284 -3.57 4.87 -14.97
N GLY A 285 -3.93 4.21 -13.87
CA GLY A 285 -3.48 2.87 -13.54
C GLY A 285 -4.02 1.77 -14.49
N GLU A 286 -5.14 2.03 -15.19
CA GLU A 286 -5.61 1.14 -16.26
C GLU A 286 -4.72 1.29 -17.49
N GLU A 287 -4.24 0.16 -18.05
CA GLU A 287 -3.16 0.16 -19.04
C GLU A 287 -3.43 0.98 -20.31
N THR A 288 -4.69 1.06 -20.78
CA THR A 288 -5.03 1.88 -21.98
C THR A 288 -5.19 3.36 -21.65
N ALA A 289 -5.72 3.69 -20.47
CA ALA A 289 -5.76 5.06 -19.97
C ALA A 289 -4.36 5.62 -19.71
N LEU A 290 -3.46 4.79 -19.16
CA LEU A 290 -2.04 5.11 -19.00
C LEU A 290 -1.38 5.42 -20.34
N ILE A 291 -1.61 4.60 -21.36
CA ILE A 291 -1.07 4.82 -22.72
C ILE A 291 -1.56 6.14 -23.30
N HIS A 292 -2.86 6.43 -23.22
CA HIS A 292 -3.41 7.71 -23.66
C HIS A 292 -2.76 8.90 -22.94
N SER A 293 -2.57 8.80 -21.62
CA SER A 293 -1.89 9.84 -20.85
C SER A 293 -0.44 10.05 -21.30
N MET A 294 0.30 8.97 -21.58
CA MET A 294 1.67 9.07 -22.14
C MET A 294 1.72 9.70 -23.53
N GLU A 295 0.66 9.58 -24.29
CA GLU A 295 0.50 10.19 -25.63
C GLU A 295 0.03 11.65 -25.57
N GLY A 296 -0.19 12.21 -24.37
CA GLY A 296 -0.68 13.56 -24.18
C GLY A 296 -2.19 13.70 -24.40
N LEU A 297 -2.90 12.59 -24.47
CA LEU A 297 -4.35 12.54 -24.58
C LEU A 297 -5.00 12.46 -23.18
N ARG A 298 -6.32 12.59 -23.13
CA ARG A 298 -7.05 12.37 -21.89
C ARG A 298 -6.89 10.92 -21.43
N GLY A 299 -6.52 10.72 -20.15
CA GLY A 299 -6.39 9.41 -19.54
C GLY A 299 -7.73 8.73 -19.36
N GLU A 300 -8.21 8.08 -20.39
CA GLU A 300 -9.47 7.33 -20.40
C GLU A 300 -9.30 5.98 -21.09
N PRO A 301 -9.96 4.90 -20.57
CA PRO A 301 -9.81 3.56 -21.13
C PRO A 301 -10.40 3.41 -22.52
N THR A 302 -9.83 2.47 -23.30
CA THR A 302 -10.39 1.99 -24.56
C THR A 302 -10.99 0.59 -24.43
N ILE A 303 -11.84 0.25 -25.40
CA ILE A 303 -12.38 -1.09 -25.53
C ILE A 303 -11.27 -2.04 -26.00
N LYS A 304 -11.20 -3.22 -25.42
CA LYS A 304 -10.31 -4.31 -25.80
C LYS A 304 -11.14 -5.40 -26.51
N PRO A 305 -10.65 -6.10 -27.55
CA PRO A 305 -9.40 -5.88 -28.29
C PRO A 305 -9.40 -4.60 -29.17
N PRO A 306 -8.21 -4.12 -29.64
CA PRO A 306 -6.88 -4.70 -29.42
C PRO A 306 -6.35 -4.50 -28.01
N PHE A 307 -5.55 -5.46 -27.52
CA PHE A 307 -4.81 -5.32 -26.27
C PHE A 307 -3.53 -4.52 -26.49
N PRO A 308 -2.95 -3.86 -25.46
CA PRO A 308 -1.69 -3.11 -25.60
C PRO A 308 -0.53 -3.94 -26.19
N ALA A 309 -0.47 -5.23 -25.90
CA ALA A 309 0.52 -6.13 -26.51
C ALA A 309 0.36 -6.28 -28.03
N GLU A 310 -0.80 -5.95 -28.58
CA GLU A 310 -1.10 -5.94 -30.01
C GLU A 310 -0.93 -4.54 -30.60
N ALA A 311 -1.57 -3.52 -29.98
CA ALA A 311 -1.53 -2.13 -30.39
C ALA A 311 -1.68 -1.22 -29.18
N GLY A 312 -0.57 -0.80 -28.57
CA GLY A 312 -0.50 0.08 -27.42
C GLY A 312 0.07 1.46 -27.75
N PHE A 313 1.13 1.86 -27.08
CA PHE A 313 1.74 3.19 -27.21
C PHE A 313 2.13 3.49 -28.66
N LYS A 314 1.62 4.59 -29.19
CA LYS A 314 1.76 5.00 -30.60
C LYS A 314 1.31 3.92 -31.61
N GLY A 315 0.33 3.10 -31.24
CA GLY A 315 -0.14 1.99 -32.06
C GLY A 315 0.84 0.81 -32.17
N LYS A 316 1.89 0.77 -31.36
CA LYS A 316 2.92 -0.28 -31.37
C LYS A 316 2.69 -1.30 -30.27
N SER A 317 3.23 -2.51 -30.45
CA SER A 317 3.20 -3.54 -29.41
C SER A 317 3.81 -3.02 -28.11
N THR A 318 3.06 -3.08 -27.03
CA THR A 318 3.46 -2.51 -25.73
C THR A 318 3.17 -3.49 -24.60
N ASN A 319 4.24 -3.90 -23.90
CA ASN A 319 4.09 -4.72 -22.70
C ASN A 319 4.03 -3.81 -21.46
N VAL A 320 2.92 -3.81 -20.76
CA VAL A 320 2.72 -3.03 -19.53
C VAL A 320 2.77 -3.95 -18.33
N ASN A 321 3.69 -3.73 -17.39
CA ASN A 321 3.75 -4.43 -16.11
C ASN A 321 3.85 -3.43 -14.94
N ASN A 322 3.34 -3.82 -13.78
CA ASN A 322 3.44 -3.07 -12.55
C ASN A 322 4.86 -3.16 -11.93
N VAL A 323 5.23 -2.21 -11.07
CA VAL A 323 6.54 -2.12 -10.39
C VAL A 323 6.88 -3.40 -9.62
N GLU A 324 5.97 -3.88 -8.77
CA GLU A 324 6.18 -5.09 -7.97
C GLU A 324 6.38 -6.32 -8.85
N THR A 325 5.67 -6.38 -9.99
CA THR A 325 5.83 -7.45 -10.97
C THR A 325 7.25 -7.46 -11.52
N PHE A 326 7.79 -6.31 -11.92
CA PHE A 326 9.16 -6.19 -12.40
C PHE A 326 10.20 -6.52 -11.33
N ALA A 327 10.06 -5.98 -10.12
CA ALA A 327 11.06 -6.15 -9.05
C ALA A 327 11.33 -7.62 -8.66
N ALA A 328 10.38 -8.53 -8.95
CA ALA A 328 10.55 -9.98 -8.72
C ALA A 328 11.33 -10.69 -9.85
N ILE A 329 11.37 -10.13 -11.07
CA ILE A 329 11.98 -10.78 -12.25
C ILE A 329 13.45 -11.14 -12.04
N PRO A 330 14.34 -10.24 -11.55
CA PRO A 330 15.74 -10.60 -11.35
C PRO A 330 15.92 -11.82 -10.46
N VAL A 331 15.13 -11.94 -9.40
CA VAL A 331 15.19 -13.09 -8.49
C VAL A 331 14.69 -14.36 -9.18
N ILE A 332 13.65 -14.28 -10.01
CA ILE A 332 13.14 -15.42 -10.78
C ILE A 332 14.23 -15.93 -11.77
N ILE A 333 14.91 -15.03 -12.46
CA ILE A 333 15.99 -15.40 -13.40
C ILE A 333 17.17 -16.07 -12.66
N LEU A 334 17.57 -15.54 -11.51
CA LEU A 334 18.71 -16.06 -10.74
C LEU A 334 18.40 -17.39 -10.05
N LYS A 335 17.27 -17.46 -9.36
CA LYS A 335 16.88 -18.62 -8.54
C LYS A 335 16.19 -19.72 -9.34
N GLY A 336 15.65 -19.40 -10.52
CA GLY A 336 14.94 -20.31 -11.40
C GLY A 336 13.44 -20.43 -11.10
N ALA A 337 12.72 -20.89 -12.11
CA ALA A 337 11.26 -21.03 -12.07
C ALA A 337 10.79 -22.00 -10.99
N GLU A 338 11.48 -23.14 -10.82
CA GLU A 338 11.10 -24.16 -9.82
C GLU A 338 11.18 -23.63 -8.38
N TRP A 339 12.17 -22.78 -8.09
CA TRP A 339 12.29 -22.18 -6.77
C TRP A 339 11.10 -21.23 -6.49
N TYR A 340 10.78 -20.35 -7.43
CA TYR A 340 9.69 -19.39 -7.27
C TYR A 340 8.32 -20.08 -7.23
N ASN A 341 8.14 -21.11 -8.04
CA ASN A 341 6.89 -21.87 -8.14
C ASN A 341 6.54 -22.65 -6.86
N LYS A 342 7.53 -22.97 -6.00
CA LYS A 342 7.31 -23.59 -4.68
C LYS A 342 6.74 -22.63 -3.65
N ILE A 343 6.78 -21.32 -3.90
CA ILE A 343 6.26 -20.28 -3.02
C ILE A 343 4.83 -19.94 -3.45
N GLY A 344 3.92 -19.86 -2.49
CA GLY A 344 2.53 -19.50 -2.76
C GLY A 344 1.58 -20.68 -2.92
N THR A 345 0.40 -20.42 -3.49
CA THR A 345 -0.64 -21.42 -3.73
C THR A 345 -0.46 -22.10 -5.09
N GLU A 346 -1.28 -23.10 -5.41
CA GLU A 346 -1.24 -23.78 -6.70
C GLU A 346 -1.43 -22.81 -7.89
N LYS A 347 -2.35 -21.85 -7.76
CA LYS A 347 -2.72 -20.91 -8.84
C LYS A 347 -2.07 -19.52 -8.73
N SER A 348 -1.54 -19.18 -7.56
CA SER A 348 -0.94 -17.87 -7.29
C SER A 348 0.44 -18.05 -6.67
N LYS A 349 1.48 -17.95 -7.50
CA LYS A 349 2.86 -18.21 -7.12
C LYS A 349 3.58 -16.96 -6.61
N GLY A 350 4.61 -17.18 -5.79
CA GLY A 350 5.48 -16.15 -5.24
C GLY A 350 4.86 -15.44 -4.03
N THR A 351 5.33 -14.23 -3.81
CA THR A 351 4.94 -13.35 -2.71
C THR A 351 4.03 -12.21 -3.18
N LYS A 352 3.43 -11.51 -2.23
CA LYS A 352 2.72 -10.24 -2.45
C LYS A 352 3.07 -9.24 -1.36
N VAL A 353 3.33 -8.01 -1.78
CA VAL A 353 3.49 -6.89 -0.85
C VAL A 353 2.13 -6.32 -0.50
N PHE A 354 1.88 -6.13 0.80
CA PHE A 354 0.66 -5.51 1.31
C PHE A 354 0.98 -4.24 2.11
N ALA A 355 0.17 -3.20 1.89
CA ALA A 355 0.13 -2.03 2.75
C ALA A 355 -0.95 -2.28 3.82
N LEU A 356 -0.49 -2.56 5.04
CA LEU A 356 -1.35 -2.84 6.17
C LEU A 356 -1.63 -1.56 6.94
N ALA A 357 -2.91 -1.18 7.04
CA ALA A 357 -3.35 0.08 7.62
C ALA A 357 -4.66 -0.07 8.42
N GLY A 358 -5.12 1.02 9.03
CA GLY A 358 -6.37 1.09 9.78
C GLY A 358 -6.21 0.83 11.27
N LYS A 359 -7.12 0.07 11.86
CA LYS A 359 -7.26 -0.17 13.31
C LYS A 359 -6.39 -1.34 13.80
N ILE A 360 -5.13 -1.39 13.37
CA ILE A 360 -4.19 -2.46 13.66
C ILE A 360 -2.98 -1.94 14.44
N ASN A 361 -2.32 -2.77 15.25
CA ASN A 361 -1.21 -2.35 16.10
C ASN A 361 0.06 -2.00 15.31
N ASN A 362 0.37 -2.77 14.25
CA ASN A 362 1.54 -2.53 13.42
C ASN A 362 1.11 -2.14 12.00
N VAL A 363 1.21 -0.86 11.69
CA VAL A 363 0.95 -0.31 10.36
C VAL A 363 2.23 -0.28 9.55
N GLY A 364 2.16 -0.73 8.29
CA GLY A 364 3.33 -0.69 7.42
C GLY A 364 3.24 -1.58 6.19
N LEU A 365 4.39 -1.83 5.56
CA LEU A 365 4.52 -2.77 4.44
C LEU A 365 4.94 -4.14 4.93
N ILE A 366 4.26 -5.15 4.43
CA ILE A 366 4.60 -6.55 4.66
C ILE A 366 4.70 -7.27 3.31
N GLU A 367 5.62 -8.21 3.20
CA GLU A 367 5.69 -9.11 2.06
C GLU A 367 5.58 -10.55 2.54
N VAL A 368 4.52 -11.22 2.09
CA VAL A 368 4.20 -12.60 2.52
C VAL A 368 3.99 -13.51 1.31
N PRO A 369 4.22 -14.83 1.45
CA PRO A 369 3.83 -15.80 0.43
C PRO A 369 2.34 -15.69 0.10
N MET A 370 1.99 -15.84 -1.17
CA MET A 370 0.59 -16.06 -1.54
C MET A 370 0.04 -17.28 -0.79
N GLY A 371 -1.19 -17.18 -0.27
CA GLY A 371 -1.79 -18.22 0.56
C GLY A 371 -1.62 -18.05 2.06
N THR A 372 -0.83 -17.05 2.51
CA THR A 372 -0.86 -16.62 3.91
C THR A 372 -2.29 -16.21 4.27
N THR A 373 -2.79 -16.58 5.45
CA THR A 373 -4.17 -16.30 5.85
C THR A 373 -4.34 -14.86 6.34
N LEU A 374 -5.57 -14.33 6.23
CA LEU A 374 -5.90 -13.04 6.83
C LEU A 374 -5.66 -13.02 8.34
N ARG A 375 -5.88 -14.14 9.03
CA ARG A 375 -5.60 -14.29 10.47
C ARG A 375 -4.13 -14.07 10.78
N GLU A 376 -3.25 -14.73 10.05
CA GLU A 376 -1.80 -14.57 10.22
C GLU A 376 -1.36 -13.13 9.96
N VAL A 377 -1.87 -12.51 8.88
CA VAL A 377 -1.54 -11.12 8.55
C VAL A 377 -2.02 -10.15 9.63
N ILE A 378 -3.28 -10.26 10.07
CA ILE A 378 -3.87 -9.28 11.00
C ILE A 378 -3.36 -9.48 12.43
N PHE A 379 -3.36 -10.71 12.93
CA PHE A 379 -3.10 -10.95 14.35
C PHE A 379 -1.65 -11.27 14.66
N GLU A 380 -0.94 -12.00 13.79
CA GLU A 380 0.43 -12.42 14.08
C GLU A 380 1.46 -11.41 13.55
N ILE A 381 1.28 -10.92 12.31
CA ILE A 381 2.17 -9.91 11.73
C ILE A 381 1.74 -8.51 12.19
N GLY A 382 0.48 -8.18 12.00
CA GLY A 382 -0.09 -6.88 12.36
C GLY A 382 -0.25 -6.64 13.86
N GLY A 383 -0.07 -7.67 14.70
CA GLY A 383 -0.13 -7.58 16.16
C GLY A 383 -1.54 -7.38 16.72
N GLY A 384 -2.58 -7.68 15.93
CA GLY A 384 -3.98 -7.57 16.33
C GLY A 384 -4.54 -6.15 16.35
N ILE A 385 -5.76 -6.02 16.85
CA ILE A 385 -6.52 -4.76 16.81
C ILE A 385 -6.06 -3.81 17.91
N ARG A 386 -5.96 -2.52 17.57
CA ARG A 386 -5.54 -1.46 18.52
C ARG A 386 -6.48 -1.40 19.73
N ASN A 387 -5.89 -1.06 20.89
CA ASN A 387 -6.61 -0.82 22.14
C ASN A 387 -7.43 -2.02 22.65
N GLY A 388 -7.10 -3.25 22.22
CA GLY A 388 -7.81 -4.46 22.63
C GLY A 388 -9.26 -4.57 22.13
N LYS A 389 -9.61 -3.77 21.11
CA LYS A 389 -10.94 -3.82 20.49
C LYS A 389 -11.13 -5.08 19.66
N LYS A 390 -12.37 -5.36 19.29
CA LYS A 390 -12.71 -6.51 18.46
C LYS A 390 -12.50 -6.21 16.98
N PHE A 391 -11.99 -7.20 16.26
CA PHE A 391 -11.95 -7.18 14.81
C PHE A 391 -13.38 -7.14 14.25
N LYS A 392 -13.61 -6.31 13.27
CA LYS A 392 -14.90 -6.22 12.56
C LYS A 392 -14.80 -6.65 11.11
N ALA A 393 -13.87 -6.03 10.38
CA ALA A 393 -13.67 -6.32 8.98
C ALA A 393 -12.27 -5.90 8.49
N VAL A 394 -11.90 -6.37 7.32
CA VAL A 394 -10.76 -5.86 6.55
C VAL A 394 -11.20 -5.59 5.11
N GLN A 395 -10.94 -4.39 4.62
CA GLN A 395 -11.04 -4.07 3.21
C GLN A 395 -9.78 -4.51 2.51
N THR A 396 -9.88 -5.36 1.49
CA THR A 396 -8.76 -5.78 0.64
C THR A 396 -8.98 -5.27 -0.78
N GLY A 397 -7.89 -5.04 -1.52
CA GLY A 397 -7.95 -4.59 -2.91
C GLY A 397 -8.20 -3.10 -3.09
N GLY A 398 -7.92 -2.28 -2.07
CA GLY A 398 -8.13 -0.84 -2.12
C GLY A 398 -9.62 -0.42 -2.11
N PRO A 399 -9.94 0.81 -2.55
CA PRO A 399 -11.31 1.35 -2.53
C PRO A 399 -12.32 0.57 -3.38
N SER A 400 -11.83 -0.15 -4.37
CA SER A 400 -12.66 -0.93 -5.30
C SER A 400 -12.74 -2.41 -4.92
N GLY A 401 -12.12 -2.82 -3.81
CA GLY A 401 -12.16 -4.19 -3.31
C GLY A 401 -13.40 -4.47 -2.47
N GLY A 402 -13.34 -5.55 -1.68
CA GLY A 402 -14.47 -5.98 -0.83
C GLY A 402 -14.10 -6.04 0.65
N CYS A 403 -15.11 -5.96 1.47
CA CYS A 403 -15.03 -6.08 2.92
C CYS A 403 -15.15 -7.55 3.34
N LEU A 404 -14.11 -8.07 4.00
CA LEU A 404 -14.05 -9.42 4.53
C LEU A 404 -14.19 -9.40 6.06
N THR A 405 -14.90 -10.37 6.62
CA THR A 405 -15.27 -10.42 8.04
C THR A 405 -14.59 -11.59 8.77
N GLU A 406 -14.91 -11.80 10.03
CA GLU A 406 -14.35 -12.87 10.86
C GLU A 406 -14.45 -14.27 10.21
N LYS A 407 -15.55 -14.57 9.50
CA LYS A 407 -15.71 -15.84 8.77
C LYS A 407 -14.68 -16.10 7.67
N HIS A 408 -13.95 -15.04 7.26
CA HIS A 408 -12.93 -15.13 6.22
C HIS A 408 -11.49 -15.11 6.76
N LEU A 409 -11.29 -15.03 8.08
CA LEU A 409 -9.95 -14.89 8.66
C LEU A 409 -8.99 -16.03 8.26
N ASP A 410 -9.50 -17.22 8.08
CA ASP A 410 -8.71 -18.39 7.68
C ASP A 410 -8.64 -18.60 6.16
N LEU A 411 -9.17 -17.63 5.39
CA LEU A 411 -9.08 -17.64 3.92
C LEU A 411 -7.62 -17.40 3.50
N PRO A 412 -7.04 -18.28 2.66
CA PRO A 412 -5.75 -18.04 2.02
C PRO A 412 -5.83 -16.81 1.10
N ILE A 413 -4.92 -15.85 1.30
CA ILE A 413 -4.87 -14.63 0.49
C ILE A 413 -4.23 -14.95 -0.85
N ASP A 414 -5.03 -15.10 -1.89
CA ASP A 414 -4.60 -15.20 -3.28
C ASP A 414 -5.64 -14.59 -4.23
N PHE A 415 -5.32 -14.52 -5.54
CA PHE A 415 -6.20 -13.87 -6.50
C PHE A 415 -7.58 -14.52 -6.58
N ASP A 416 -7.63 -15.84 -6.62
CA ASP A 416 -8.85 -16.59 -6.89
C ASP A 416 -9.75 -16.68 -5.63
N ASN A 417 -9.15 -16.93 -4.46
CA ASN A 417 -9.88 -17.01 -3.19
C ASN A 417 -10.49 -15.66 -2.78
N LEU A 418 -9.76 -14.55 -2.96
CA LEU A 418 -10.31 -13.22 -2.65
C LEU A 418 -11.49 -12.87 -3.57
N VAL A 419 -11.42 -13.21 -4.86
CA VAL A 419 -12.54 -13.00 -5.80
C VAL A 419 -13.73 -13.86 -5.42
N ALA A 420 -13.53 -15.13 -5.06
CA ALA A 420 -14.60 -16.02 -4.60
C ALA A 420 -15.28 -15.53 -3.31
N ALA A 421 -14.53 -14.82 -2.44
CA ALA A 421 -15.06 -14.21 -1.23
C ALA A 421 -15.73 -12.83 -1.44
N GLY A 422 -15.92 -12.40 -2.69
CA GLY A 422 -16.54 -11.10 -3.03
C GLY A 422 -15.61 -9.89 -2.86
N SER A 423 -14.30 -10.12 -2.81
CA SER A 423 -13.28 -9.08 -2.75
C SER A 423 -12.31 -9.18 -3.94
N MET A 424 -11.12 -8.65 -3.82
CA MET A 424 -10.04 -8.76 -4.81
C MET A 424 -8.68 -8.52 -4.17
N MET A 425 -7.62 -8.92 -4.86
CA MET A 425 -6.24 -8.63 -4.45
C MET A 425 -5.93 -7.13 -4.58
N GLY A 426 -6.34 -6.51 -5.66
CA GLY A 426 -5.95 -5.14 -5.99
C GLY A 426 -4.44 -4.97 -6.03
N SER A 427 -3.98 -3.75 -5.75
CA SER A 427 -2.56 -3.46 -5.60
C SER A 427 -1.94 -4.02 -4.31
N GLY A 428 -2.76 -4.39 -3.31
CA GLY A 428 -2.32 -4.96 -2.03
C GLY A 428 -2.65 -4.07 -0.82
N GLY A 429 -3.56 -3.11 -0.97
CA GLY A 429 -4.06 -2.33 0.17
C GLY A 429 -4.91 -3.19 1.11
N MET A 430 -4.64 -3.14 2.41
CA MET A 430 -5.42 -3.77 3.48
C MET A 430 -5.75 -2.76 4.55
N ILE A 431 -7.04 -2.46 4.73
CA ILE A 431 -7.52 -1.52 5.75
C ILE A 431 -8.33 -2.30 6.78
N VAL A 432 -7.76 -2.45 7.97
CA VAL A 432 -8.38 -3.19 9.08
C VAL A 432 -9.31 -2.26 9.86
N MET A 433 -10.48 -2.76 10.21
CA MET A 433 -11.56 -2.06 10.92
C MET A 433 -11.93 -2.78 12.21
N ASP A 434 -12.27 -1.99 13.24
CA ASP A 434 -12.73 -2.46 14.53
C ASP A 434 -14.24 -2.22 14.72
N GLU A 435 -14.76 -2.58 15.89
CA GLU A 435 -16.16 -2.45 16.26
C GLU A 435 -16.71 -1.02 16.21
N ASP A 436 -15.85 0.01 16.26
CA ASP A 436 -16.27 1.42 16.19
C ASP A 436 -16.52 1.89 14.74
N ASN A 437 -16.23 1.10 13.72
CA ASN A 437 -16.48 1.50 12.34
C ASN A 437 -17.93 1.22 11.93
N CYS A 438 -18.60 2.21 11.37
CA CYS A 438 -19.90 2.04 10.72
C CYS A 438 -19.69 1.57 9.27
N MET A 439 -20.20 0.39 8.94
CA MET A 439 -19.94 -0.21 7.63
C MET A 439 -20.68 0.49 6.49
N VAL A 440 -21.81 1.15 6.76
CA VAL A 440 -22.51 2.00 5.79
C VAL A 440 -21.67 3.24 5.44
N SER A 441 -21.09 3.88 6.46
CA SER A 441 -20.21 5.04 6.28
C SER A 441 -18.90 4.66 5.58
N VAL A 442 -18.36 3.47 5.87
CA VAL A 442 -17.16 2.92 5.21
C VAL A 442 -17.43 2.67 3.72
N ALA A 443 -18.55 2.04 3.38
CA ALA A 443 -18.94 1.82 1.99
C ALA A 443 -19.10 3.15 1.23
N LYS A 444 -19.71 4.16 1.87
CA LYS A 444 -19.82 5.49 1.30
C LYS A 444 -18.46 6.12 1.05
N TYR A 445 -17.54 6.06 2.02
CA TYR A 445 -16.19 6.62 1.90
C TYR A 445 -15.41 6.04 0.69
N PHE A 446 -15.43 4.73 0.50
CA PHE A 446 -14.77 4.11 -0.65
C PHE A 446 -15.45 4.48 -1.98
N LEU A 447 -16.77 4.62 -1.95
CA LEU A 447 -17.50 5.01 -3.15
C LEU A 447 -17.29 6.50 -3.50
N ASP A 448 -17.15 7.39 -2.49
CA ASP A 448 -16.77 8.80 -2.71
C ASP A 448 -15.49 8.87 -3.55
N PHE A 449 -14.45 8.13 -3.17
CA PHE A 449 -13.20 8.06 -3.92
C PHE A 449 -13.42 7.62 -5.38
N THR A 450 -14.18 6.55 -5.62
CA THR A 450 -14.40 6.08 -6.98
C THR A 450 -15.28 7.01 -7.83
N VAL A 451 -16.15 7.78 -7.21
CA VAL A 451 -16.91 8.87 -7.87
C VAL A 451 -15.98 9.99 -8.33
N GLU A 452 -15.06 10.42 -7.47
CA GLU A 452 -14.07 11.48 -7.77
C GLU A 452 -13.08 11.04 -8.85
N GLU A 453 -12.64 9.78 -8.84
CA GLU A 453 -11.65 9.22 -9.76
C GLU A 453 -12.25 8.70 -11.09
N SER A 454 -13.55 8.76 -11.27
CA SER A 454 -14.19 8.35 -12.52
C SER A 454 -13.76 9.25 -13.68
N CYS A 455 -13.24 8.65 -14.77
CA CYS A 455 -12.90 9.41 -15.99
C CYS A 455 -14.14 10.01 -16.69
N GLY A 456 -15.36 9.58 -16.32
CA GLY A 456 -16.61 10.09 -16.86
C GLY A 456 -17.00 9.54 -18.24
N LYS A 457 -16.25 8.60 -18.83
CA LYS A 457 -16.50 8.10 -20.18
C LYS A 457 -17.80 7.31 -20.31
N CYS A 458 -18.00 6.31 -19.47
CA CYS A 458 -19.19 5.48 -19.55
C CYS A 458 -20.27 5.87 -18.52
N SER A 459 -21.55 5.85 -18.93
CA SER A 459 -22.66 6.28 -18.09
C SER A 459 -22.86 5.43 -16.83
N PRO A 460 -22.68 4.09 -16.82
CA PRO A 460 -22.85 3.31 -15.60
C PRO A 460 -21.91 3.76 -14.48
N CYS A 461 -20.62 4.00 -14.78
CA CYS A 461 -19.66 4.51 -13.82
C CYS A 461 -19.97 5.97 -13.44
N ARG A 462 -20.04 6.89 -14.43
CA ARG A 462 -20.21 8.33 -14.18
C ARG A 462 -21.47 8.69 -13.41
N ILE A 463 -22.62 8.14 -13.83
CA ILE A 463 -23.93 8.48 -13.26
C ILE A 463 -24.29 7.47 -12.16
N GLY A 464 -24.09 6.17 -12.42
CA GLY A 464 -24.48 5.11 -11.49
C GLY A 464 -23.77 5.21 -10.14
N ASN A 465 -22.44 5.37 -10.11
CA ASN A 465 -21.70 5.53 -8.85
C ASN A 465 -22.14 6.77 -8.07
N LYS A 466 -22.40 7.89 -8.76
CA LYS A 466 -22.91 9.08 -8.11
C LYS A 466 -24.27 8.84 -7.44
N ARG A 467 -25.21 8.17 -8.14
CA ARG A 467 -26.51 7.84 -7.58
C ARG A 467 -26.44 6.82 -6.43
N LEU A 468 -25.54 5.85 -6.57
CA LEU A 468 -25.28 4.89 -5.49
C LEU A 468 -24.75 5.59 -4.23
N ASN A 469 -23.85 6.57 -4.41
CA ASN A 469 -23.28 7.37 -3.33
C ASN A 469 -24.33 8.30 -2.67
N GLU A 470 -25.19 8.92 -3.46
CA GLU A 470 -26.31 9.73 -2.95
C GLU A 470 -27.26 8.90 -2.08
N LEU A 471 -27.56 7.66 -2.46
CA LEU A 471 -28.36 6.74 -1.67
C LEU A 471 -27.69 6.41 -0.32
N LEU A 472 -26.40 6.08 -0.33
CA LEU A 472 -25.64 5.85 0.91
C LEU A 472 -25.63 7.09 1.81
N GLY A 473 -25.46 8.28 1.22
CA GLY A 473 -25.56 9.55 1.93
C GLY A 473 -26.92 9.73 2.62
N GLN A 474 -28.03 9.46 1.92
CA GLN A 474 -29.37 9.51 2.49
C GLN A 474 -29.55 8.52 3.65
N ILE A 475 -28.98 7.32 3.54
CA ILE A 475 -29.02 6.30 4.61
C ILE A 475 -28.23 6.80 5.84
N CYS A 476 -27.00 7.29 5.65
CA CYS A 476 -26.18 7.86 6.74
C CYS A 476 -26.84 9.09 7.39
N ASP A 477 -27.63 9.86 6.63
CA ASP A 477 -28.39 11.02 7.11
C ASP A 477 -29.72 10.67 7.78
N GLY A 478 -30.06 9.38 7.90
CA GLY A 478 -31.32 8.93 8.51
C GLY A 478 -32.55 9.06 7.61
N LYS A 479 -32.37 9.46 6.34
CA LYS A 479 -33.45 9.64 5.37
C LYS A 479 -33.73 8.39 4.54
N GLY A 480 -32.84 7.40 4.61
CA GLY A 480 -32.97 6.13 3.87
C GLY A 480 -34.18 5.32 4.29
N THR A 481 -34.69 4.50 3.37
CA THR A 481 -35.82 3.60 3.55
C THR A 481 -35.40 2.16 3.27
N PRO A 482 -36.15 1.14 3.74
CA PRO A 482 -35.83 -0.25 3.40
C PRO A 482 -35.75 -0.54 1.90
N ASN A 483 -36.57 0.14 1.07
CA ASN A 483 -36.55 -0.01 -0.39
C ASN A 483 -35.23 0.48 -1.01
N ASP A 484 -34.49 1.37 -0.34
CA ASP A 484 -33.22 1.87 -0.82
C ASP A 484 -32.12 0.79 -0.75
N LEU A 485 -32.26 -0.22 0.11
CA LEU A 485 -31.33 -1.36 0.16
C LEU A 485 -31.42 -2.22 -1.11
N ASP A 486 -32.63 -2.48 -1.60
CA ASP A 486 -32.83 -3.18 -2.87
C ASP A 486 -32.30 -2.36 -4.06
N ARG A 487 -32.49 -1.03 -4.00
CA ARG A 487 -31.95 -0.13 -5.02
C ARG A 487 -30.44 -0.14 -5.03
N LEU A 488 -29.77 -0.11 -3.87
CA LEU A 488 -28.30 -0.21 -3.75
C LEU A 488 -27.80 -1.52 -4.38
N MET A 489 -28.43 -2.65 -4.03
CA MET A 489 -28.07 -3.97 -4.54
C MET A 489 -28.20 -4.03 -6.06
N ASN A 490 -29.36 -3.62 -6.61
CA ASN A 490 -29.64 -3.71 -8.03
C ASN A 490 -28.76 -2.76 -8.84
N MET A 491 -28.62 -1.49 -8.42
CA MET A 491 -27.75 -0.53 -9.07
C MET A 491 -26.29 -0.97 -9.04
N GLY A 492 -25.81 -1.48 -7.90
CA GLY A 492 -24.43 -1.99 -7.78
C GLY A 492 -24.15 -3.10 -8.80
N LYS A 493 -25.07 -4.07 -8.96
CA LYS A 493 -24.95 -5.13 -9.98
C LYS A 493 -24.91 -4.57 -11.39
N VAL A 494 -25.84 -3.67 -11.74
CA VAL A 494 -25.88 -3.05 -13.07
C VAL A 494 -24.59 -2.31 -13.38
N ILE A 495 -24.06 -1.49 -12.44
CA ILE A 495 -22.80 -0.76 -12.63
C ILE A 495 -21.65 -1.74 -12.88
N LYS A 496 -21.56 -2.80 -12.07
CA LYS A 496 -20.54 -3.84 -12.19
C LYS A 496 -20.56 -4.51 -13.56
N ASP A 497 -21.73 -4.89 -14.05
CA ASP A 497 -21.89 -5.68 -15.27
C ASP A 497 -21.78 -4.83 -16.56
N THR A 498 -22.01 -3.52 -16.50
CA THR A 498 -22.11 -2.67 -17.69
C THR A 498 -21.05 -1.59 -17.81
N SER A 499 -20.17 -1.43 -16.81
CA SER A 499 -19.06 -0.47 -16.88
C SER A 499 -17.96 -0.93 -17.84
N LEU A 500 -17.31 0.05 -18.50
CA LEU A 500 -16.33 -0.20 -19.55
C LEU A 500 -15.03 -0.80 -19.05
N CYS A 501 -14.53 -0.36 -17.89
CA CYS A 501 -13.21 -0.75 -17.36
C CYS A 501 -13.30 -1.24 -15.90
N GLY A 502 -12.18 -1.79 -15.41
CA GLY A 502 -12.07 -2.34 -14.08
C GLY A 502 -12.46 -1.39 -12.95
N LEU A 503 -12.21 -0.07 -13.09
CA LEU A 503 -12.61 0.90 -12.08
C LEU A 503 -14.13 0.88 -11.87
N GLY A 504 -14.92 1.04 -12.92
CA GLY A 504 -16.37 1.02 -12.81
C GLY A 504 -16.93 -0.37 -12.47
N GLN A 505 -16.31 -1.44 -12.98
CA GLN A 505 -16.74 -2.82 -12.69
C GLN A 505 -16.52 -3.22 -11.23
N SER A 506 -15.53 -2.64 -10.57
CA SER A 506 -15.21 -2.96 -9.18
C SER A 506 -15.72 -1.92 -8.17
N SER A 507 -16.05 -0.68 -8.61
CA SER A 507 -16.51 0.40 -7.74
C SER A 507 -17.68 0.05 -6.80
N PRO A 508 -18.67 -0.81 -7.17
CA PRO A 508 -19.76 -1.20 -6.27
C PRO A 508 -19.37 -2.27 -5.25
N ASN A 509 -18.21 -2.92 -5.38
CA ASN A 509 -17.84 -4.04 -4.50
C ASN A 509 -17.89 -3.70 -3.00
N PRO A 510 -17.40 -2.53 -2.51
CA PRO A 510 -17.53 -2.17 -1.10
C PRO A 510 -18.98 -2.12 -0.64
N VAL A 511 -19.88 -1.58 -1.48
CA VAL A 511 -21.31 -1.49 -1.17
C VAL A 511 -21.94 -2.88 -1.13
N LEU A 512 -21.69 -3.70 -2.15
CA LEU A 512 -22.27 -5.04 -2.26
C LEU A 512 -21.77 -5.96 -1.13
N SER A 513 -20.45 -5.94 -0.84
CA SER A 513 -19.88 -6.77 0.21
C SER A 513 -20.30 -6.34 1.62
N THR A 514 -20.48 -5.03 1.86
CA THR A 514 -20.99 -4.56 3.15
C THR A 514 -22.47 -4.82 3.32
N LEU A 515 -23.28 -4.72 2.26
CA LEU A 515 -24.69 -5.15 2.29
C LEU A 515 -24.81 -6.65 2.62
N ASP A 516 -23.98 -7.48 2.00
CA ASP A 516 -24.00 -8.94 2.22
C ASP A 516 -23.57 -9.33 3.65
N ASN A 517 -22.54 -8.68 4.19
CA ASN A 517 -21.94 -9.06 5.46
C ASN A 517 -22.47 -8.29 6.68
N PHE A 518 -23.13 -7.12 6.51
CA PHE A 518 -23.57 -6.21 7.57
C PHE A 518 -24.99 -5.68 7.32
N MET A 519 -25.87 -6.51 6.79
CA MET A 519 -27.27 -6.15 6.52
C MET A 519 -27.99 -5.61 7.77
N ASP A 520 -27.66 -6.12 8.94
CA ASP A 520 -28.18 -5.68 10.23
C ASP A 520 -27.87 -4.20 10.51
N GLU A 521 -26.66 -3.74 10.20
CA GLU A 521 -26.29 -2.32 10.33
C GLU A 521 -27.08 -1.45 9.34
N TYR A 522 -27.25 -1.89 8.12
CA TYR A 522 -28.07 -1.19 7.12
C TYR A 522 -29.53 -1.10 7.57
N LEU A 523 -30.08 -2.19 8.10
CA LEU A 523 -31.45 -2.21 8.62
C LEU A 523 -31.60 -1.28 9.83
N ALA A 524 -30.64 -1.25 10.74
CA ALA A 524 -30.63 -0.30 11.86
C ALA A 524 -30.67 1.16 11.38
N HIS A 525 -29.92 1.50 10.30
CA HIS A 525 -29.94 2.85 9.73
C HIS A 525 -31.29 3.22 9.09
N VAL A 526 -31.89 2.28 8.32
CA VAL A 526 -33.11 2.60 7.56
C VAL A 526 -34.41 2.40 8.33
N LYS A 527 -34.48 1.39 9.23
CA LYS A 527 -35.67 1.07 10.04
C LYS A 527 -35.62 1.76 11.40
N ASP A 528 -34.54 1.52 12.15
CA ASP A 528 -34.46 1.97 13.56
C ASP A 528 -33.93 3.40 13.69
N LYS A 529 -33.50 3.99 12.58
CA LYS A 529 -32.91 5.34 12.52
C LYS A 529 -31.77 5.50 13.52
N LYS A 530 -30.91 4.48 13.62
CA LYS A 530 -29.81 4.40 14.56
C LYS A 530 -28.52 3.92 13.87
N CYS A 531 -27.40 4.54 14.20
CA CYS A 531 -26.08 4.07 13.80
C CYS A 531 -25.45 3.25 14.95
N PRO A 532 -25.32 1.91 14.85
CA PRO A 532 -24.79 1.11 15.95
C PRO A 532 -23.37 1.51 16.39
N ALA A 533 -22.53 1.98 15.45
CA ALA A 533 -21.18 2.45 15.72
C ALA A 533 -21.11 3.92 16.21
N GLY A 534 -22.23 4.65 16.25
CA GLY A 534 -22.27 6.04 16.68
C GLY A 534 -21.45 7.01 15.80
N ILE A 535 -21.32 6.73 14.49
CA ILE A 535 -20.52 7.54 13.54
C ILE A 535 -21.42 8.49 12.73
N CYS A 536 -22.60 8.03 12.31
CA CYS A 536 -23.51 8.80 11.48
C CYS A 536 -24.21 9.87 12.32
N LYS A 537 -23.78 11.13 12.22
CA LYS A 537 -24.20 12.23 13.11
C LYS A 537 -25.73 12.40 13.23
N ASN A 538 -26.46 12.18 12.13
CA ASN A 538 -27.91 12.34 12.14
C ASN A 538 -28.65 11.14 12.75
N LEU A 539 -27.95 10.03 13.00
CA LEU A 539 -28.47 8.78 13.55
C LEU A 539 -27.87 8.46 14.93
N MET A 540 -27.34 9.44 15.63
CA MET A 540 -26.81 9.29 16.98
C MET A 540 -27.33 10.39 17.88
N GLU A 541 -27.44 10.09 19.15
CA GLU A 541 -27.78 11.04 20.18
C GLU A 541 -26.78 10.97 21.32
N TYR A 542 -26.36 12.14 21.82
CA TYR A 542 -25.65 12.20 23.11
C TYR A 542 -26.66 12.20 24.23
N VAL A 543 -26.56 11.25 25.15
CA VAL A 543 -27.46 11.10 26.29
C VAL A 543 -26.65 11.17 27.57
N ILE A 544 -27.21 11.82 28.59
CA ILE A 544 -26.61 11.86 29.92
C ILE A 544 -27.23 10.75 30.75
N ASP A 545 -26.39 9.89 31.30
CA ASP A 545 -26.79 8.87 32.25
C ASP A 545 -27.10 9.52 33.59
N PRO A 546 -28.34 9.40 34.07
CA PRO A 546 -28.73 10.01 35.34
C PRO A 546 -28.04 9.38 36.56
N GLU A 547 -27.59 8.11 36.47
CA GLU A 547 -26.92 7.43 37.58
C GLU A 547 -25.48 7.92 37.77
N ASN A 548 -24.82 8.27 36.70
CA ASN A 548 -23.43 8.73 36.71
C ASN A 548 -23.31 10.27 36.72
N CYS A 549 -24.39 11.00 36.47
CA CYS A 549 -24.37 12.46 36.42
C CYS A 549 -24.42 13.09 37.83
N VAL A 550 -23.33 13.76 38.23
CA VAL A 550 -23.22 14.45 39.51
C VAL A 550 -23.61 15.95 39.48
N GLY A 551 -24.12 16.44 38.35
CA GLY A 551 -24.51 17.83 38.18
C GLY A 551 -23.36 18.85 38.28
N CYS A 552 -22.18 18.51 37.75
CA CYS A 552 -20.98 19.36 37.86
C CYS A 552 -20.95 20.56 36.89
N THR A 553 -21.91 20.69 35.99
CA THR A 553 -22.09 21.74 34.96
C THR A 553 -21.00 21.81 33.90
N ALA A 554 -19.97 20.92 33.91
CA ALA A 554 -18.84 20.98 32.98
C ALA A 554 -19.28 20.83 31.51
N CYS A 555 -20.23 19.93 31.25
CA CYS A 555 -20.77 19.68 29.91
C CYS A 555 -21.58 20.87 29.36
N ALA A 556 -22.37 21.54 30.21
CA ALA A 556 -23.15 22.70 29.82
C ALA A 556 -22.24 23.89 29.45
N ARG A 557 -21.17 24.13 30.24
CA ARG A 557 -20.21 25.22 29.99
C ARG A 557 -19.39 25.04 28.69
N VAL A 558 -19.17 23.82 28.23
CA VAL A 558 -18.40 23.54 27.04
C VAL A 558 -19.27 23.46 25.79
N CYS A 559 -20.60 23.46 25.94
CA CYS A 559 -21.52 23.33 24.82
C CYS A 559 -21.58 24.60 23.97
N PRO A 560 -21.10 24.61 22.70
CA PRO A 560 -21.03 25.84 21.91
C PRO A 560 -22.40 26.37 21.46
N VAL A 561 -23.45 25.55 21.56
CA VAL A 561 -24.82 25.91 21.15
C VAL A 561 -25.79 25.91 22.33
N ASN A 562 -25.29 25.81 23.55
CA ASN A 562 -26.10 25.79 24.78
C ASN A 562 -27.24 24.75 24.78
N ALA A 563 -26.98 23.60 24.18
CA ALA A 563 -27.94 22.49 24.08
C ALA A 563 -28.12 21.71 25.40
N ILE A 564 -27.35 22.02 26.45
CA ILE A 564 -27.34 21.26 27.71
C ILE A 564 -27.86 22.14 28.83
N SER A 565 -28.92 21.69 29.50
CA SER A 565 -29.56 22.34 30.64
C SER A 565 -29.46 21.48 31.91
N GLY A 566 -29.49 22.12 33.07
CA GLY A 566 -29.43 21.52 34.40
C GLY A 566 -28.66 22.42 35.36
N ASP A 567 -29.13 22.51 36.59
CA ASP A 567 -28.48 23.29 37.64
C ASP A 567 -27.36 22.51 38.36
N ARG A 568 -26.58 23.22 39.16
CA ARG A 568 -25.47 22.59 39.90
C ARG A 568 -26.04 21.56 40.92
N LYS A 569 -25.52 20.35 40.90
CA LYS A 569 -25.94 19.17 41.65
C LYS A 569 -27.27 18.55 41.16
N GLU A 570 -27.76 18.96 40.00
CA GLU A 570 -28.90 18.33 39.32
C GLU A 570 -28.46 17.56 38.09
N ILE A 571 -29.25 16.58 37.65
CA ILE A 571 -29.02 15.81 36.44
C ILE A 571 -29.16 16.75 35.23
N HIS A 572 -28.17 16.77 34.37
CA HIS A 572 -28.21 17.56 33.15
C HIS A 572 -28.95 16.82 32.04
N HIS A 573 -29.53 17.56 31.10
CA HIS A 573 -30.24 17.03 29.93
C HIS A 573 -29.74 17.69 28.66
N ILE A 574 -29.67 16.90 27.57
CA ILE A 574 -29.25 17.39 26.25
C ILE A 574 -30.47 17.56 25.36
N ASN A 575 -30.74 18.78 24.91
CA ASN A 575 -31.76 19.04 23.90
C ASN A 575 -31.27 18.61 22.53
N GLN A 576 -31.80 17.49 22.02
CA GLN A 576 -31.39 16.90 20.76
C GLN A 576 -31.71 17.78 19.53
N ALA A 577 -32.71 18.64 19.61
CA ALA A 577 -33.11 19.56 18.53
C ALA A 577 -32.09 20.70 18.32
N ILE A 578 -31.32 21.05 19.35
CA ILE A 578 -30.31 22.12 19.33
C ILE A 578 -28.90 21.52 19.19
N CYS A 579 -28.71 20.27 19.67
CA CYS A 579 -27.41 19.61 19.72
C CYS A 579 -26.80 19.42 18.33
N ILE A 580 -25.63 20.02 18.10
CA ILE A 580 -24.85 19.85 16.86
C ILE A 580 -23.99 18.58 16.86
N LYS A 581 -24.08 17.76 17.87
CA LYS A 581 -23.41 16.45 17.98
C LYS A 581 -21.88 16.51 17.86
N CYS A 582 -21.26 17.56 18.41
CA CYS A 582 -19.81 17.80 18.34
C CYS A 582 -18.97 16.92 19.29
N GLY A 583 -19.58 16.30 20.31
CA GLY A 583 -18.89 15.45 21.27
C GLY A 583 -18.15 16.14 22.41
N ALA A 584 -18.01 17.47 22.42
CA ALA A 584 -17.24 18.21 23.42
C ALA A 584 -17.71 17.96 24.87
N CYS A 585 -19.02 17.75 25.07
CA CYS A 585 -19.59 17.43 26.38
C CYS A 585 -19.12 16.05 26.89
N LYS A 586 -19.01 15.05 26.02
CA LYS A 586 -18.54 13.71 26.38
C LYS A 586 -17.04 13.74 26.75
N GLU A 587 -16.21 14.38 25.95
CA GLU A 587 -14.76 14.53 26.24
C GLU A 587 -14.51 15.27 27.57
N LYS A 588 -15.37 16.22 27.92
CA LYS A 588 -15.26 17.01 29.16
C LYS A 588 -15.82 16.33 30.39
N CYS A 589 -16.60 15.28 30.25
CA CYS A 589 -17.23 14.59 31.36
C CYS A 589 -16.21 13.68 32.07
N LYS A 590 -15.84 14.03 33.31
CA LYS A 590 -14.91 13.23 34.13
C LYS A 590 -15.58 12.03 34.81
N PHE A 591 -16.89 11.91 34.70
CA PHE A 591 -17.70 10.89 35.35
C PHE A 591 -18.24 9.85 34.36
N ASP A 592 -17.80 9.91 33.10
CA ASP A 592 -18.27 9.06 31.99
C ASP A 592 -19.80 8.97 31.87
N ALA A 593 -20.49 10.02 32.36
CA ALA A 593 -21.95 10.10 32.37
C ALA A 593 -22.56 10.42 30.99
N ILE A 594 -21.77 10.63 29.94
CA ILE A 594 -22.28 10.98 28.61
C ILE A 594 -21.88 9.92 27.60
N PHE A 595 -22.86 9.28 27.00
CA PHE A 595 -22.68 8.23 26.00
C PHE A 595 -23.46 8.53 24.71
N ILE A 596 -23.18 7.79 23.65
CA ILE A 596 -23.88 7.85 22.36
C ILE A 596 -24.94 6.73 22.35
N ARG A 597 -26.15 7.08 21.94
CA ARG A 597 -27.24 6.13 21.75
C ARG A 597 -27.71 6.16 20.30
#